data_684b514aa1868567e9fbf70acfc1e8dd
#
_entry.id   684b514aa1868567e9fbf70acfc1e8dd
#
_cell.length_a   1.000
_cell.length_b   1.000
_cell.length_c   1.000
_cell.angle_alpha   90.00
_cell.angle_beta   90.00
_cell.angle_gamma   90.00
#
_symmetry.space_group_name_H-M   'P 1'
#
loop_
_entity.id
_entity.type
_entity.pdbx_description
1 polymer ?
#
loop_
_entity_poly.entity_id
_entity_poly.type
_entity_poly.pdbx_seq_one_letter_code
_entity_poly.pdbx_strand_id
1 'polypeptide(L)'
;MKHLIPLLSLVLLCACHTTRTWQVASVERTRLVVDNHYEASIPEEAKQYLAPYARQVDSISSPIVGLTKHTLRRAQPESELSNLLADIMVWAGKQYGEQPDLGIYNMGGIRASLPAGDVTYGNVVDVAPFDNRISFSTLTGADLMDLFRQIAARGGEGVSHGVALEITANGELISARLNGKEIAPEAQYRVATIDYLAAGNDGLIAFKKKTNFRIPEGAGTEARYIITEYLRAERAAGRPVERPVEGRIRIVR
;
A
#
# COMPACT_ATOMS: atom_id res chain seq x y z
N MET A 1 79.19 -1.91 24.72
CA MET A 1 78.44 -0.75 24.23
C MET A 1 78.09 -0.76 22.75
N LYS A 2 78.64 -1.65 21.89
CA LYS A 2 78.36 -1.68 20.43
C LYS A 2 77.04 -2.34 20.04
N HIS A 3 76.37 -3.04 20.94
CA HIS A 3 75.10 -3.76 20.63
C HIS A 3 73.85 -3.07 21.19
N LEU A 4 73.98 -1.94 21.90
CA LEU A 4 72.82 -1.19 22.45
C LEU A 4 72.20 -0.25 21.39
N ILE A 5 72.95 0.19 20.42
CA ILE A 5 72.49 1.14 19.39
C ILE A 5 71.49 0.52 18.42
N PRO A 6 71.67 -0.74 17.92
CA PRO A 6 70.66 -1.34 17.04
C PRO A 6 69.34 -1.72 17.74
N LEU A 7 69.41 -2.01 19.05
CA LEU A 7 68.18 -2.31 19.82
C LEU A 7 67.33 -1.02 20.09
N LEU A 8 67.98 0.10 20.31
CA LEU A 8 67.33 1.38 20.45
C LEU A 8 66.69 1.90 19.16
N SER A 9 67.33 1.61 17.99
CA SER A 9 66.77 1.95 16.68
C SER A 9 65.52 1.11 16.35
N LEU A 10 65.44 -0.15 16.79
CA LEU A 10 64.31 -1.03 16.54
C LEU A 10 63.08 -0.61 17.37
N VAL A 11 63.30 -0.08 18.61
CA VAL A 11 62.22 0.41 19.45
C VAL A 11 61.63 1.73 18.91
N LEU A 12 62.45 2.57 18.28
CA LEU A 12 61.99 3.83 17.67
C LEU A 12 61.14 3.59 16.39
N LEU A 13 61.33 2.48 15.68
CA LEU A 13 60.53 2.13 14.51
C LEU A 13 59.13 1.59 14.85
N CYS A 14 58.89 1.09 16.06
CA CYS A 14 57.57 0.64 16.51
C CYS A 14 56.64 1.75 17.03
N ALA A 15 57.17 2.96 17.23
CA ALA A 15 56.39 4.08 17.85
C ALA A 15 55.53 4.89 16.87
N CYS A 16 55.51 4.55 15.56
CA CYS A 16 54.79 5.33 14.56
C CYS A 16 53.49 4.68 14.07
N HIS A 17 52.84 3.83 14.86
CA HIS A 17 51.52 3.30 14.48
C HIS A 17 50.42 4.09 15.21
N THR A 18 50.25 5.36 14.85
CA THR A 18 49.06 6.11 15.20
C THR A 18 47.92 5.69 14.27
N THR A 19 47.07 4.80 14.72
CA THR A 19 45.77 4.57 14.10
C THR A 19 44.97 5.87 14.21
N ARG A 20 44.90 6.63 13.13
CA ARG A 20 44.01 7.79 13.04
C ARG A 20 42.57 7.26 12.97
N THR A 21 41.90 7.26 14.08
CA THR A 21 40.45 7.03 14.12
C THR A 21 39.74 8.34 13.78
N TRP A 22 39.02 8.33 12.65
CA TRP A 22 38.17 9.45 12.31
C TRP A 22 36.93 9.39 13.20
N GLN A 23 36.62 10.51 13.87
CA GLN A 23 35.40 10.68 14.63
C GLN A 23 34.60 11.83 14.02
N VAL A 24 33.28 11.65 13.96
CA VAL A 24 32.38 12.74 13.56
C VAL A 24 32.41 13.79 14.67
N ALA A 25 32.93 14.97 14.39
CA ALA A 25 33.07 16.04 15.35
C ALA A 25 31.78 16.84 15.55
N SER A 26 31.01 17.02 14.48
CA SER A 26 29.69 17.66 14.54
C SER A 26 28.83 17.19 13.36
N VAL A 27 27.51 17.24 13.54
CA VAL A 27 26.53 17.04 12.47
C VAL A 27 25.60 18.25 12.52
N GLU A 28 25.63 19.05 11.47
CA GLU A 28 24.67 20.12 11.26
C GLU A 28 23.54 19.63 10.39
N ARG A 29 22.32 19.98 10.74
CA ARG A 29 21.12 19.58 10.03
C ARG A 29 20.30 20.82 9.68
N THR A 30 20.10 21.04 8.38
CA THR A 30 19.21 22.09 7.86
C THR A 30 18.02 21.43 7.18
N ARG A 31 16.82 21.88 7.50
CA ARG A 31 15.60 21.46 6.84
C ARG A 31 15.20 22.52 5.82
N LEU A 32 15.28 22.17 4.53
CA LEU A 32 14.71 22.97 3.45
C LEU A 32 13.32 22.40 3.15
N VAL A 33 12.30 23.21 3.39
CA VAL A 33 10.92 22.85 3.05
C VAL A 33 10.70 23.25 1.60
N VAL A 34 10.38 22.27 0.74
CA VAL A 34 9.98 22.53 -0.64
C VAL A 34 8.49 22.80 -0.62
N ASP A 35 8.10 24.04 -0.79
CA ASP A 35 6.73 24.51 -0.81
C ASP A 35 6.55 25.62 -1.86
N ASN A 36 5.37 26.24 -1.92
CA ASN A 36 5.00 27.21 -2.93
C ASN A 36 5.79 28.54 -2.86
N HIS A 37 6.57 28.82 -1.80
CA HIS A 37 7.36 30.06 -1.76
C HIS A 37 8.46 30.08 -2.84
N TYR A 38 8.87 28.90 -3.36
CA TYR A 38 9.81 28.82 -4.47
C TYR A 38 9.18 29.10 -5.84
N GLU A 39 7.85 29.05 -5.96
CA GLU A 39 7.15 29.24 -7.26
C GLU A 39 7.40 30.63 -7.84
N ALA A 40 7.52 31.64 -6.97
CA ALA A 40 7.82 33.01 -7.41
C ALA A 40 9.23 33.18 -7.98
N SER A 41 10.15 32.28 -7.68
CA SER A 41 11.56 32.31 -8.08
C SER A 41 11.90 31.36 -9.24
N ILE A 42 10.91 30.65 -9.80
CA ILE A 42 11.17 29.75 -10.92
C ILE A 42 11.56 30.56 -12.16
N PRO A 43 12.73 30.31 -12.77
CA PRO A 43 13.15 31.00 -13.99
C PRO A 43 12.12 30.81 -15.12
N GLU A 44 11.87 31.89 -15.88
CA GLU A 44 10.87 31.86 -16.95
C GLU A 44 11.18 30.79 -18.01
N GLU A 45 12.46 30.58 -18.31
CA GLU A 45 12.92 29.52 -19.24
C GLU A 45 12.53 28.13 -18.75
N ALA A 46 12.64 27.87 -17.42
CA ALA A 46 12.22 26.59 -16.83
C ALA A 46 10.70 26.40 -16.92
N LYS A 47 9.92 27.46 -16.71
CA LYS A 47 8.46 27.42 -16.87
C LYS A 47 8.08 27.10 -18.32
N GLN A 48 8.72 27.78 -19.28
CA GLN A 48 8.46 27.54 -20.70
C GLN A 48 8.85 26.14 -21.14
N TYR A 49 9.96 25.62 -20.63
CA TYR A 49 10.40 24.25 -20.91
C TYR A 49 9.42 23.20 -20.35
N LEU A 50 8.92 23.41 -19.13
CA LEU A 50 8.01 22.47 -18.46
C LEU A 50 6.55 22.60 -18.93
N ALA A 51 6.15 23.75 -19.46
CA ALA A 51 4.75 24.03 -19.80
C ALA A 51 4.08 22.99 -20.73
N PRO A 52 4.71 22.45 -21.79
CA PRO A 52 4.08 21.44 -22.63
C PRO A 52 3.84 20.13 -21.87
N TYR A 53 4.77 19.74 -21.00
CA TYR A 53 4.64 18.54 -20.17
C TYR A 53 3.55 18.71 -19.10
N ALA A 54 3.53 19.85 -18.43
CA ALA A 54 2.49 20.19 -17.45
C ALA A 54 1.10 20.10 -18.07
N ARG A 55 0.89 20.74 -19.25
CA ARG A 55 -0.40 20.64 -19.96
C ARG A 55 -0.79 19.22 -20.31
N GLN A 56 0.16 18.38 -20.72
CA GLN A 56 -0.10 16.97 -21.01
C GLN A 56 -0.50 16.21 -19.75
N VAL A 57 0.21 16.40 -18.65
CA VAL A 57 -0.11 15.80 -17.35
C VAL A 57 -1.49 16.26 -16.87
N ASP A 58 -1.77 17.57 -16.92
CA ASP A 58 -3.05 18.14 -16.52
C ASP A 58 -4.21 17.56 -17.33
N SER A 59 -4.04 17.42 -18.65
CA SER A 59 -5.08 16.84 -19.51
C SER A 59 -5.45 15.40 -19.14
N ILE A 60 -4.50 14.64 -18.60
CA ILE A 60 -4.70 13.24 -18.19
C ILE A 60 -5.22 13.17 -16.74
N SER A 61 -4.66 13.98 -15.84
CA SER A 61 -4.90 13.88 -14.39
C SER A 61 -6.12 14.64 -13.90
N SER A 62 -6.52 15.74 -14.60
CA SER A 62 -7.63 16.60 -14.17
C SER A 62 -9.05 16.07 -14.40
N PRO A 63 -9.35 15.10 -15.31
CA PRO A 63 -10.72 14.61 -15.46
C PRO A 63 -11.30 14.12 -14.16
N ILE A 64 -12.50 14.63 -13.83
CA ILE A 64 -13.22 14.21 -12.63
C ILE A 64 -13.82 12.83 -12.87
N VAL A 65 -13.52 11.89 -11.98
CA VAL A 65 -13.93 10.49 -12.08
C VAL A 65 -14.90 10.08 -10.97
N GLY A 66 -15.01 10.85 -9.89
CA GLY A 66 -15.84 10.49 -8.76
C GLY A 66 -16.23 11.69 -7.90
N LEU A 67 -16.99 11.41 -6.85
CA LEU A 67 -17.37 12.37 -5.81
C LEU A 67 -17.31 11.65 -4.46
N THR A 68 -16.73 12.27 -3.44
CA THR A 68 -16.76 11.79 -2.06
C THR A 68 -17.46 12.79 -1.15
N LYS A 69 -18.10 12.33 -0.09
CA LYS A 69 -18.73 13.22 0.91
C LYS A 69 -17.70 13.94 1.78
N HIS A 70 -16.60 13.26 2.10
CA HIS A 70 -15.53 13.76 2.96
C HIS A 70 -14.21 13.10 2.55
N THR A 71 -13.10 13.57 3.09
CA THR A 71 -11.78 13.01 2.81
C THR A 71 -11.67 11.60 3.37
N LEU A 72 -11.44 10.60 2.48
CA LEU A 72 -11.21 9.22 2.89
C LEU A 72 -9.71 9.01 3.11
N ARG A 73 -9.34 8.58 4.31
CA ARG A 73 -7.95 8.39 4.73
C ARG A 73 -7.66 6.93 5.00
N ARG A 74 -6.40 6.58 4.87
CA ARG A 74 -5.87 5.29 5.32
C ARG A 74 -5.55 5.35 6.81
N ALA A 75 -5.92 4.33 7.57
CA ALA A 75 -5.53 4.10 8.95
C ALA A 75 -5.58 2.60 9.29
N GLN A 76 -4.79 2.16 10.26
CA GLN A 76 -4.84 0.81 10.81
C GLN A 76 -5.62 0.82 12.13
N PRO A 77 -6.27 -0.29 12.49
CA PRO A 77 -6.34 -1.58 11.76
C PRO A 77 -7.28 -1.57 10.57
N GLU A 78 -8.19 -0.60 10.50
CA GLU A 78 -9.24 -0.45 9.50
C GLU A 78 -9.43 1.04 9.18
N SER A 79 -9.84 1.34 7.97
CA SER A 79 -10.19 2.70 7.56
C SER A 79 -11.22 2.69 6.43
N GLU A 80 -11.89 3.82 6.25
CA GLU A 80 -12.85 4.01 5.16
C GLU A 80 -12.20 3.76 3.78
N LEU A 81 -10.98 4.24 3.57
CA LEU A 81 -10.29 4.08 2.30
C LEU A 81 -9.83 2.64 2.06
N SER A 82 -9.31 1.96 3.09
CA SER A 82 -8.92 0.55 2.95
C SER A 82 -10.14 -0.37 2.74
N ASN A 83 -11.25 -0.08 3.41
CA ASN A 83 -12.53 -0.76 3.19
C ASN A 83 -13.01 -0.58 1.75
N LEU A 84 -12.99 0.67 1.26
CA LEU A 84 -13.40 0.99 -0.10
C LEU A 84 -12.57 0.21 -1.13
N LEU A 85 -11.24 0.23 -1.03
CA LEU A 85 -10.37 -0.41 -2.02
C LEU A 85 -10.53 -1.94 -2.02
N ALA A 86 -10.68 -2.56 -0.86
CA ALA A 86 -10.95 -4.00 -0.76
C ALA A 86 -12.32 -4.37 -1.35
N ASP A 87 -13.36 -3.54 -1.11
CA ASP A 87 -14.69 -3.75 -1.70
C ASP A 87 -14.67 -3.59 -3.22
N ILE A 88 -13.89 -2.64 -3.74
CA ILE A 88 -13.69 -2.46 -5.18
C ILE A 88 -13.09 -3.71 -5.83
N MET A 89 -12.17 -4.41 -5.17
CA MET A 89 -11.62 -5.67 -5.70
C MET A 89 -12.71 -6.74 -5.86
N VAL A 90 -13.63 -6.85 -4.90
CA VAL A 90 -14.78 -7.76 -5.01
C VAL A 90 -15.75 -7.32 -6.11
N TRP A 91 -16.08 -6.02 -6.14
CA TRP A 91 -16.97 -5.46 -7.16
C TRP A 91 -16.47 -5.73 -8.59
N ALA A 92 -15.17 -5.61 -8.79
CA ALA A 92 -14.54 -5.85 -10.10
C ALA A 92 -14.64 -7.31 -10.56
N GLY A 93 -14.81 -8.27 -9.66
CA GLY A 93 -14.94 -9.70 -10.01
C GLY A 93 -15.96 -9.92 -11.11
N LYS A 94 -17.10 -9.25 -11.02
CA LYS A 94 -18.20 -9.38 -11.99
C LYS A 94 -17.79 -9.03 -13.43
N GLN A 95 -16.92 -8.03 -13.57
CA GLN A 95 -16.41 -7.59 -14.88
C GLN A 95 -15.57 -8.69 -15.57
N TYR A 96 -14.94 -9.54 -14.77
CA TYR A 96 -14.04 -10.59 -15.26
C TYR A 96 -14.64 -12.01 -15.17
N GLY A 97 -15.96 -12.11 -14.90
CA GLY A 97 -16.63 -13.40 -14.75
C GLY A 97 -16.22 -14.17 -13.50
N GLU A 98 -15.79 -13.46 -12.47
CA GLU A 98 -15.39 -13.99 -11.17
C GLU A 98 -16.41 -13.64 -10.09
N GLN A 99 -16.50 -14.51 -9.08
CA GLN A 99 -17.35 -14.29 -7.89
C GLN A 99 -16.51 -14.45 -6.63
N PRO A 100 -15.74 -13.44 -6.25
CA PRO A 100 -14.93 -13.51 -5.05
C PRO A 100 -15.80 -13.53 -3.78
N ASP A 101 -15.42 -14.38 -2.83
CA ASP A 101 -16.04 -14.41 -1.50
C ASP A 101 -15.56 -13.21 -0.65
N LEU A 102 -14.34 -12.74 -0.90
CA LEU A 102 -13.74 -11.60 -0.22
C LEU A 102 -12.69 -10.90 -1.07
N GLY A 103 -12.38 -9.67 -0.70
CA GLY A 103 -11.32 -8.86 -1.28
C GLY A 103 -10.28 -8.44 -0.25
N ILE A 104 -9.02 -8.34 -0.69
CA ILE A 104 -7.91 -7.85 0.14
C ILE A 104 -7.14 -6.79 -0.65
N TYR A 105 -6.83 -5.68 0.02
CA TYR A 105 -5.98 -4.62 -0.52
C TYR A 105 -4.94 -4.20 0.52
N ASN A 106 -3.67 -4.06 0.12
CA ASN A 106 -2.63 -3.77 1.09
C ASN A 106 -2.61 -2.31 1.52
N MET A 107 -2.50 -2.11 2.83
CA MET A 107 -2.43 -0.79 3.44
C MET A 107 -1.19 -0.01 2.94
N GLY A 108 -0.07 -0.70 2.72
CA GLY A 108 1.17 -0.11 2.19
C GLY A 108 1.04 0.42 0.75
N GLY A 109 0.11 -0.13 -0.04
CA GLY A 109 -0.19 0.29 -1.40
C GLY A 109 -0.99 1.59 -1.50
N ILE A 110 -1.64 2.01 -0.40
CA ILE A 110 -2.42 3.25 -0.34
C ILE A 110 -1.47 4.41 -0.01
N ARG A 111 -1.20 5.28 -0.98
CA ARG A 111 -0.14 6.30 -0.89
C ARG A 111 -0.62 7.71 -0.59
N ALA A 112 -1.90 7.98 -0.82
CA ALA A 112 -2.56 9.25 -0.56
C ALA A 112 -3.97 9.05 0.00
N SER A 113 -4.67 10.15 0.29
CA SER A 113 -6.08 10.17 0.66
C SER A 113 -6.93 10.59 -0.53
N LEU A 114 -8.16 10.11 -0.64
CA LEU A 114 -9.13 10.70 -1.57
C LEU A 114 -9.69 11.99 -0.95
N PRO A 115 -9.68 13.12 -1.69
CA PRO A 115 -10.17 14.39 -1.17
C PRO A 115 -11.70 14.37 -0.99
N ALA A 116 -12.22 15.29 -0.18
CA ALA A 116 -13.65 15.60 -0.14
C ALA A 116 -14.08 16.34 -1.42
N GLY A 117 -15.28 16.06 -1.91
CA GLY A 117 -15.79 16.65 -3.14
C GLY A 117 -15.37 15.89 -4.40
N ASP A 118 -15.13 16.62 -5.48
CA ASP A 118 -14.71 16.02 -6.75
C ASP A 118 -13.38 15.29 -6.64
N VAL A 119 -13.36 14.06 -7.15
CA VAL A 119 -12.18 13.20 -7.23
C VAL A 119 -11.73 13.14 -8.68
N THR A 120 -10.47 13.52 -8.94
CA THR A 120 -9.88 13.45 -10.28
C THR A 120 -9.16 12.12 -10.52
N TYR A 121 -8.84 11.83 -11.78
CA TYR A 121 -7.98 10.68 -12.10
C TYR A 121 -6.60 10.80 -11.43
N GLY A 122 -6.04 12.01 -11.35
CA GLY A 122 -4.80 12.27 -10.62
C GLY A 122 -4.85 11.84 -9.17
N ASN A 123 -5.97 12.11 -8.48
CA ASN A 123 -6.15 11.65 -7.09
C ASN A 123 -6.14 10.11 -6.99
N VAL A 124 -6.70 9.41 -7.98
CA VAL A 124 -6.65 7.93 -8.02
C VAL A 124 -5.21 7.45 -8.23
N VAL A 125 -4.45 8.11 -9.12
CA VAL A 125 -3.02 7.82 -9.33
C VAL A 125 -2.22 8.05 -8.03
N ASP A 126 -2.49 9.12 -7.30
CA ASP A 126 -1.83 9.40 -6.02
C ASP A 126 -2.14 8.34 -4.96
N VAL A 127 -3.38 7.83 -4.91
CA VAL A 127 -3.79 6.76 -4.00
C VAL A 127 -3.16 5.42 -4.36
N ALA A 128 -3.17 5.07 -5.67
CA ALA A 128 -2.72 3.77 -6.18
C ALA A 128 -1.71 3.96 -7.32
N PRO A 129 -0.47 4.42 -7.04
CA PRO A 129 0.51 4.79 -8.07
C PRO A 129 1.18 3.58 -8.77
N PHE A 130 0.98 2.39 -8.26
CA PHE A 130 1.63 1.18 -8.76
C PHE A 130 0.87 0.56 -9.93
N ASP A 131 1.59 -0.11 -10.84
CA ASP A 131 1.01 -0.84 -11.98
C ASP A 131 0.53 -2.25 -11.58
N ASN A 132 0.00 -2.37 -10.37
CA ASN A 132 -0.56 -3.63 -9.88
C ASN A 132 -1.83 -3.99 -10.65
N ARG A 133 -1.98 -5.27 -10.99
CA ARG A 133 -3.15 -5.81 -11.67
C ARG A 133 -4.04 -6.57 -10.71
N ILE A 134 -5.35 -6.53 -10.94
CA ILE A 134 -6.27 -7.40 -10.21
C ILE A 134 -5.93 -8.86 -10.46
N SER A 135 -6.07 -9.66 -9.43
CA SER A 135 -5.89 -11.11 -9.49
C SER A 135 -6.92 -11.82 -8.62
N PHE A 136 -7.21 -13.05 -9.02
CA PHE A 136 -8.13 -13.92 -8.32
C PHE A 136 -7.42 -15.22 -7.95
N SER A 137 -7.60 -15.65 -6.71
CA SER A 137 -6.98 -16.84 -6.17
C SER A 137 -7.97 -17.63 -5.35
N THR A 138 -7.82 -18.94 -5.30
CA THR A 138 -8.57 -19.79 -4.37
C THR A 138 -7.65 -20.25 -3.25
N LEU A 139 -8.08 -20.07 -2.01
CA LEU A 139 -7.42 -20.55 -0.80
C LEU A 139 -8.33 -21.56 -0.11
N THR A 140 -7.74 -22.58 0.53
CA THR A 140 -8.46 -23.38 1.52
C THR A 140 -8.80 -22.54 2.73
N GLY A 141 -9.80 -22.93 3.54
CA GLY A 141 -10.10 -22.20 4.76
C GLY A 141 -8.93 -22.21 5.74
N ALA A 142 -8.14 -23.28 5.78
CA ALA A 142 -6.92 -23.35 6.58
C ALA A 142 -5.89 -22.28 6.12
N ASP A 143 -5.68 -22.15 4.82
CA ASP A 143 -4.76 -21.13 4.26
C ASP A 143 -5.32 -19.71 4.39
N LEU A 144 -6.64 -19.54 4.31
CA LEU A 144 -7.30 -18.26 4.58
C LEU A 144 -7.13 -17.84 6.05
N MET A 145 -7.22 -18.76 6.99
CA MET A 145 -6.92 -18.50 8.40
C MET A 145 -5.45 -18.12 8.62
N ASP A 146 -4.51 -18.77 7.90
CA ASP A 146 -3.10 -18.36 7.91
C ASP A 146 -2.93 -16.95 7.37
N LEU A 147 -3.64 -16.60 6.30
CA LEU A 147 -3.63 -15.25 5.73
C LEU A 147 -4.15 -14.22 6.74
N PHE A 148 -5.24 -14.50 7.44
CA PHE A 148 -5.79 -13.62 8.46
C PHE A 148 -4.84 -13.45 9.66
N ARG A 149 -4.09 -14.49 10.07
CA ARG A 149 -3.02 -14.37 11.07
C ARG A 149 -1.91 -13.44 10.60
N GLN A 150 -1.53 -13.51 9.32
CA GLN A 150 -0.52 -12.63 8.73
C GLN A 150 -1.03 -11.18 8.65
N ILE A 151 -2.30 -10.97 8.32
CA ILE A 151 -2.94 -9.63 8.35
C ILE A 151 -2.95 -9.08 9.78
N ALA A 152 -3.31 -9.90 10.77
CA ALA A 152 -3.29 -9.52 12.18
C ALA A 152 -1.89 -9.10 12.64
N ALA A 153 -0.86 -9.89 12.32
CA ALA A 153 0.53 -9.62 12.67
C ALA A 153 1.06 -8.30 12.07
N ARG A 154 0.44 -7.81 11.00
CA ARG A 154 0.76 -6.51 10.38
C ARG A 154 -0.04 -5.34 10.97
N GLY A 155 -0.94 -5.63 11.92
CA GLY A 155 -1.82 -4.62 12.52
C GLY A 155 -3.03 -4.27 11.65
N GLY A 156 -3.35 -5.08 10.65
CA GLY A 156 -4.48 -4.90 9.74
C GLY A 156 -4.10 -4.51 8.31
N GLU A 157 -4.91 -4.95 7.37
CA GLU A 157 -4.90 -4.62 5.95
C GLU A 157 -6.33 -4.28 5.49
N GLY A 158 -6.51 -3.78 4.27
CA GLY A 158 -7.84 -3.61 3.71
C GLY A 158 -8.51 -4.97 3.47
N VAL A 159 -9.64 -5.21 4.10
CA VAL A 159 -10.49 -6.39 3.89
C VAL A 159 -11.89 -5.96 3.47
N SER A 160 -12.52 -6.72 2.59
CA SER A 160 -13.85 -6.38 2.08
C SER A 160 -14.96 -6.59 3.10
N HIS A 161 -16.10 -5.99 2.82
CA HIS A 161 -17.33 -6.22 3.57
C HIS A 161 -17.60 -7.72 3.77
N GLY A 162 -18.11 -8.09 4.93
CA GLY A 162 -18.37 -9.47 5.33
C GLY A 162 -17.20 -10.13 6.07
N VAL A 163 -15.96 -9.64 5.92
CA VAL A 163 -14.83 -10.10 6.74
C VAL A 163 -14.91 -9.44 8.12
N ALA A 164 -14.75 -10.22 9.19
CA ALA A 164 -14.68 -9.73 10.56
C ALA A 164 -13.51 -10.42 11.27
N LEU A 165 -12.51 -9.63 11.69
CA LEU A 165 -11.33 -10.09 12.41
C LEU A 165 -11.27 -9.42 13.78
N GLU A 166 -11.01 -10.21 14.82
CA GLU A 166 -10.63 -9.72 16.14
C GLU A 166 -9.15 -10.01 16.34
N ILE A 167 -8.38 -8.98 16.61
CA ILE A 167 -6.93 -9.07 16.78
C ILE A 167 -6.52 -8.45 18.11
N THR A 168 -5.40 -8.90 18.67
CA THR A 168 -4.80 -8.23 19.82
C THR A 168 -3.96 -7.02 19.38
N ALA A 169 -3.63 -6.15 20.32
CA ALA A 169 -2.69 -5.05 20.08
C ALA A 169 -1.29 -5.53 19.65
N ASN A 170 -0.93 -6.77 20.00
CA ASN A 170 0.34 -7.39 19.60
C ASN A 170 0.27 -8.12 18.25
N GLY A 171 -0.87 -8.04 17.53
CA GLY A 171 -1.02 -8.62 16.21
C GLY A 171 -1.38 -10.11 16.20
N GLU A 172 -1.95 -10.64 17.27
CA GLU A 172 -2.47 -12.01 17.29
C GLU A 172 -3.91 -12.04 16.79
N LEU A 173 -4.26 -13.01 15.96
CA LEU A 173 -5.63 -13.26 15.52
C LEU A 173 -6.39 -14.02 16.61
N ILE A 174 -7.45 -13.45 17.14
CA ILE A 174 -8.33 -14.07 18.13
C ILE A 174 -9.50 -14.79 17.45
N SER A 175 -10.15 -14.12 16.51
CA SER A 175 -11.25 -14.71 15.75
C SER A 175 -11.29 -14.18 14.31
N ALA A 176 -11.83 -14.99 13.40
CA ALA A 176 -12.08 -14.60 12.02
C ALA A 176 -13.41 -15.17 11.54
N ARG A 177 -14.21 -14.34 10.89
CA ARG A 177 -15.49 -14.73 10.29
C ARG A 177 -15.64 -14.13 8.91
N LEU A 178 -16.37 -14.82 8.06
CA LEU A 178 -16.78 -14.33 6.76
C LEU A 178 -18.30 -14.43 6.65
N ASN A 179 -18.96 -13.31 6.38
CA ASN A 179 -20.41 -13.19 6.34
C ASN A 179 -21.11 -13.78 7.61
N GLY A 180 -20.50 -13.49 8.76
CA GLY A 180 -20.97 -13.95 10.08
C GLY A 180 -20.71 -15.42 10.39
N LYS A 181 -20.13 -16.20 9.46
CA LYS A 181 -19.83 -17.63 9.62
C LYS A 181 -18.35 -17.84 9.94
N GLU A 182 -18.06 -18.89 10.69
CA GLU A 182 -16.70 -19.36 10.91
C GLU A 182 -16.10 -19.91 9.60
N ILE A 183 -14.78 -19.79 9.48
CA ILE A 183 -14.05 -20.29 8.32
C ILE A 183 -13.90 -21.79 8.43
N ALA A 184 -14.55 -22.53 7.52
CA ALA A 184 -14.42 -23.99 7.47
C ALA A 184 -13.07 -24.37 6.84
N PRO A 185 -12.20 -25.15 7.53
CA PRO A 185 -10.81 -25.37 7.09
C PRO A 185 -10.69 -25.96 5.69
N GLU A 186 -11.59 -26.90 5.33
CA GLU A 186 -11.57 -27.63 4.05
C GLU A 186 -12.37 -26.93 2.92
N ALA A 187 -13.11 -25.87 3.26
CA ALA A 187 -13.83 -25.09 2.25
C ALA A 187 -12.86 -24.28 1.40
N GLN A 188 -13.30 -23.97 0.19
CA GLN A 188 -12.53 -23.11 -0.72
C GLN A 188 -13.16 -21.72 -0.77
N TYR A 189 -12.29 -20.72 -0.72
CA TYR A 189 -12.67 -19.32 -0.74
C TYR A 189 -11.99 -18.60 -1.90
N ARG A 190 -12.78 -17.92 -2.72
CA ARG A 190 -12.29 -17.13 -3.85
C ARG A 190 -11.91 -15.73 -3.37
N VAL A 191 -10.66 -15.36 -3.50
CA VAL A 191 -10.10 -14.09 -3.03
C VAL A 191 -9.75 -13.21 -4.22
N ALA A 192 -10.26 -11.98 -4.23
CA ALA A 192 -9.84 -10.92 -5.14
C ALA A 192 -8.77 -10.06 -4.45
N THR A 193 -7.67 -9.80 -5.14
CA THR A 193 -6.60 -8.95 -4.65
C THR A 193 -5.74 -8.43 -5.80
N ILE A 194 -4.66 -7.74 -5.51
CA ILE A 194 -3.66 -7.34 -6.50
C ILE A 194 -2.58 -8.42 -6.65
N ASP A 195 -1.99 -8.51 -7.83
CA ASP A 195 -0.94 -9.48 -8.18
C ASP A 195 0.26 -9.41 -7.22
N TYR A 196 0.61 -8.22 -6.76
CA TYR A 196 1.64 -7.99 -5.75
C TYR A 196 1.40 -8.79 -4.46
N LEU A 197 0.19 -8.73 -3.90
CA LEU A 197 -0.17 -9.52 -2.71
C LEU A 197 -0.29 -11.01 -3.01
N ALA A 198 -0.87 -11.34 -4.17
CA ALA A 198 -0.99 -12.73 -4.60
C ALA A 198 0.37 -13.41 -4.78
N ALA A 199 1.45 -12.68 -5.02
CA ALA A 199 2.82 -13.20 -5.03
C ALA A 199 3.37 -13.50 -3.62
N GLY A 200 2.64 -13.15 -2.55
CA GLY A 200 3.07 -13.36 -1.15
C GLY A 200 3.92 -12.23 -0.61
N ASN A 201 3.85 -11.06 -1.22
CA ASN A 201 4.52 -9.86 -0.71
C ASN A 201 3.83 -9.31 0.54
N ASP A 202 4.43 -8.32 1.17
CA ASP A 202 4.01 -7.75 2.46
C ASP A 202 3.87 -8.79 3.58
N GLY A 203 4.59 -9.93 3.49
CA GLY A 203 4.52 -11.00 4.48
C GLY A 203 3.25 -11.84 4.39
N LEU A 204 2.37 -11.65 3.39
CA LEU A 204 1.15 -12.43 3.19
C LEU A 204 1.47 -13.74 2.42
N ILE A 205 2.40 -14.51 2.98
CA ILE A 205 2.95 -15.71 2.35
C ILE A 205 1.94 -16.85 2.17
N ALA A 206 0.81 -16.82 2.87
CA ALA A 206 -0.29 -17.77 2.68
C ALA A 206 -0.78 -17.78 1.22
N PHE A 207 -0.69 -16.65 0.52
CA PHE A 207 -1.00 -16.59 -0.91
C PHE A 207 -0.12 -17.49 -1.79
N LYS A 208 1.05 -17.93 -1.32
CA LYS A 208 1.89 -18.88 -2.07
C LYS A 208 1.26 -20.27 -2.20
N LYS A 209 0.29 -20.60 -1.33
CA LYS A 209 -0.46 -21.84 -1.37
C LYS A 209 -1.71 -21.79 -2.26
N LYS A 210 -1.97 -20.64 -2.90
CA LYS A 210 -3.15 -20.45 -3.75
C LYS A 210 -3.27 -21.45 -4.89
N THR A 211 -4.49 -21.77 -5.22
CA THR A 211 -4.87 -22.51 -6.42
C THR A 211 -5.74 -21.65 -7.33
N ASN A 212 -6.05 -22.12 -8.54
CA ASN A 212 -6.89 -21.41 -9.51
C ASN A 212 -6.52 -19.93 -9.67
N PHE A 213 -5.21 -19.65 -9.67
CA PHE A 213 -4.70 -18.30 -9.82
C PHE A 213 -4.95 -17.77 -11.21
N ARG A 214 -5.53 -16.57 -11.28
CA ARG A 214 -5.83 -15.88 -12.53
C ARG A 214 -5.54 -14.38 -12.41
N ILE A 215 -4.82 -13.84 -13.35
CA ILE A 215 -4.77 -12.42 -13.67
C ILE A 215 -5.54 -12.28 -14.99
N PRO A 216 -6.62 -11.48 -15.07
CA PRO A 216 -7.32 -11.27 -16.34
C PRO A 216 -6.38 -10.66 -17.39
N GLU A 217 -6.60 -11.03 -18.64
CA GLU A 217 -5.84 -10.50 -19.77
C GLU A 217 -6.50 -9.22 -20.33
N GLY A 218 -5.71 -8.42 -21.05
CA GLY A 218 -6.20 -7.22 -21.73
C GLY A 218 -6.00 -5.94 -20.94
N ALA A 219 -6.46 -4.83 -21.52
CA ALA A 219 -6.42 -3.52 -20.90
C ALA A 219 -7.46 -3.40 -19.77
N GLY A 220 -7.20 -2.49 -18.85
CA GLY A 220 -8.15 -2.17 -17.77
C GLY A 220 -8.10 -3.13 -16.58
N THR A 221 -7.04 -3.92 -16.47
CA THR A 221 -6.84 -4.85 -15.34
C THR A 221 -6.01 -4.23 -14.21
N GLU A 222 -5.46 -3.05 -14.42
CA GLU A 222 -4.71 -2.31 -13.41
C GLU A 222 -5.64 -1.83 -12.28
N ALA A 223 -5.19 -1.94 -11.03
CA ALA A 223 -5.98 -1.57 -9.86
C ALA A 223 -6.49 -0.12 -9.95
N ARG A 224 -5.66 0.83 -10.41
CA ARG A 224 -6.08 2.24 -10.58
C ARG A 224 -7.17 2.42 -11.64
N TYR A 225 -7.15 1.64 -12.73
CA TYR A 225 -8.23 1.65 -13.71
C TYR A 225 -9.54 1.17 -13.09
N ILE A 226 -9.50 0.05 -12.38
CA ILE A 226 -10.66 -0.54 -11.71
C ILE A 226 -11.24 0.43 -10.66
N ILE A 227 -10.39 1.06 -9.86
CA ILE A 227 -10.80 2.09 -8.90
C ILE A 227 -11.48 3.25 -9.64
N THR A 228 -10.91 3.69 -10.75
CA THR A 228 -11.48 4.77 -11.58
C THR A 228 -12.86 4.40 -12.13
N GLU A 229 -13.02 3.19 -12.66
CA GLU A 229 -14.29 2.72 -13.21
C GLU A 229 -15.37 2.58 -12.12
N TYR A 230 -15.00 2.12 -10.93
CA TYR A 230 -15.91 2.11 -9.79
C TYR A 230 -16.39 3.53 -9.44
N LEU A 231 -15.46 4.48 -9.32
CA LEU A 231 -15.79 5.87 -8.99
C LEU A 231 -16.68 6.51 -10.08
N ARG A 232 -16.42 6.22 -11.36
CA ARG A 232 -17.25 6.67 -12.48
C ARG A 232 -18.67 6.08 -12.42
N ALA A 233 -18.78 4.79 -12.10
CA ALA A 233 -20.06 4.13 -11.97
C ALA A 233 -20.89 4.74 -10.81
N GLU A 234 -20.29 5.01 -9.66
CA GLU A 234 -20.94 5.66 -8.54
C GLU A 234 -21.36 7.10 -8.90
N ARG A 235 -20.48 7.86 -9.56
CA ARG A 235 -20.79 9.22 -10.03
C ARG A 235 -21.95 9.22 -11.04
N ALA A 236 -21.94 8.32 -12.01
CA ALA A 236 -23.02 8.19 -13.00
C ALA A 236 -24.37 7.84 -12.34
N ALA A 237 -24.33 7.14 -11.23
CA ALA A 237 -25.51 6.81 -10.43
C ALA A 237 -25.90 7.93 -9.45
N GLY A 238 -25.20 9.08 -9.45
CA GLY A 238 -25.46 10.20 -8.56
C GLY A 238 -25.12 9.93 -7.09
N ARG A 239 -24.29 8.94 -6.80
CA ARG A 239 -23.94 8.54 -5.44
C ARG A 239 -22.52 9.00 -5.08
N PRO A 240 -22.36 9.91 -4.10
CA PRO A 240 -21.06 10.17 -3.52
C PRO A 240 -20.52 8.91 -2.83
N VAL A 241 -19.21 8.63 -3.08
CA VAL A 241 -18.57 7.47 -2.48
C VAL A 241 -18.27 7.73 -1.01
N GLU A 242 -18.66 6.78 -0.22
CA GLU A 242 -18.37 6.69 1.22
C GLU A 242 -18.27 5.21 1.60
N ARG A 243 -17.46 4.91 2.59
CA ARG A 243 -17.41 3.59 3.22
C ARG A 243 -17.14 3.78 4.71
N PRO A 244 -18.11 3.46 5.58
CA PRO A 244 -17.91 3.59 7.01
C PRO A 244 -16.85 2.61 7.50
N VAL A 245 -16.23 2.93 8.63
CA VAL A 245 -15.52 1.96 9.45
C VAL A 245 -16.57 1.07 10.11
N GLU A 246 -16.58 -0.22 9.76
CA GLU A 246 -17.63 -1.17 10.17
C GLU A 246 -17.16 -2.08 11.31
N GLY A 247 -15.88 -1.99 11.71
CA GLY A 247 -15.27 -2.90 12.65
C GLY A 247 -14.91 -4.24 11.99
N ARG A 248 -14.51 -4.19 10.71
CA ARG A 248 -14.02 -5.38 9.97
C ARG A 248 -12.77 -5.94 10.62
N ILE A 249 -11.94 -5.08 11.19
CA ILE A 249 -10.78 -5.46 12.01
C ILE A 249 -10.85 -4.67 13.31
N ARG A 250 -11.02 -5.37 14.43
CA ARG A 250 -11.10 -4.77 15.75
C ARG A 250 -9.97 -5.24 16.65
N ILE A 251 -9.35 -4.29 17.35
CA ILE A 251 -8.39 -4.60 18.41
C ILE A 251 -9.18 -4.91 19.68
N VAL A 252 -9.03 -6.13 20.18
CA VAL A 252 -9.59 -6.60 21.46
C VAL A 252 -8.52 -6.69 22.52
N ARG A 253 -8.93 -6.61 23.78
CA ARG A 253 -8.02 -6.67 24.94
C ARG A 253 -7.82 -8.09 25.40
#